data_7222d3cb105a08813cb4df92807486fe
#
_entry.id   7222d3cb105a08813cb4df92807486fe
#
_cell.length_a   1.000
_cell.length_b   1.000
_cell.length_c   1.000
_cell.angle_alpha   90.00
_cell.angle_beta   90.00
_cell.angle_gamma   90.00
#
_symmetry.space_group_name_H-M   'P 1'
#
loop_
_entity.id
_entity.type
_entity.pdbx_description
1 polymer ?
#
loop_
_entity_poly.entity_id
_entity_poly.type
_entity_poly.pdbx_seq_one_letter_code
_entity_poly.pdbx_strand_id
1 'polypeptide(L)'
;ILGDVNQLVDGRAVSAPEAVAAHYPGARVVRLMTSYRSTSEITELAARVMPVAGLVAVQRHGEAVRFARCGDTVGVLAAVDEAIERWRASGRRTLGVIAKSDFLAARYAELIARDHDLTLLTDETDAYPGGIVVSSVRLAKGLEFDEAVLLDADGRQYATEADRNLLYVAVTRAMHALTVLYRDEPSPLLGEQ
;
A
#
# COMPACT_ATOMS: atom_id res chain seq x y z
N ILE A 1 -5.53 14.35 -18.91
CA ILE A 1 -4.92 14.31 -17.56
C ILE A 1 -5.60 13.18 -16.81
N LEU A 2 -4.82 12.30 -16.21
CA LEU A 2 -5.28 11.23 -15.32
C LEU A 2 -4.84 11.55 -13.90
N GLY A 3 -5.68 11.30 -12.91
CA GLY A 3 -5.34 11.54 -11.53
C GLY A 3 -6.29 10.79 -10.58
N ASP A 4 -5.80 10.50 -9.38
CA ASP A 4 -6.60 9.96 -8.28
C ASP A 4 -6.38 10.87 -7.07
N VAL A 5 -7.44 11.54 -6.65
CA VAL A 5 -7.41 12.50 -5.53
C VAL A 5 -7.11 11.84 -4.18
N ASN A 6 -7.35 10.55 -4.07
CA ASN A 6 -7.12 9.78 -2.84
C ASN A 6 -5.67 9.28 -2.72
N GLN A 7 -4.86 9.40 -3.79
CA GLN A 7 -3.45 9.00 -3.80
C GLN A 7 -2.50 10.18 -3.60
N LEU A 8 -2.86 11.13 -2.75
CA LEU A 8 -1.98 12.23 -2.36
C LEU A 8 -0.95 11.76 -1.33
N VAL A 9 0.32 11.71 -1.71
CA VAL A 9 1.45 11.35 -0.81
C VAL A 9 2.28 12.56 -0.42
N ASP A 10 2.13 13.69 -1.11
CA ASP A 10 2.67 14.98 -0.71
C ASP A 10 1.54 16.03 -0.70
N GLY A 11 1.52 16.89 0.31
CA GLY A 11 0.44 17.85 0.54
C GLY A 11 0.39 19.02 -0.45
N ARG A 12 1.09 18.96 -1.58
CA ARG A 12 1.23 20.08 -2.55
C ARG A 12 0.42 19.89 -3.84
N ALA A 13 -0.18 18.74 -4.06
CA ALA A 13 -0.90 18.45 -5.30
C ALA A 13 -2.29 19.08 -5.33
N VAL A 14 -2.70 19.60 -6.48
CA VAL A 14 -4.08 20.01 -6.76
C VAL A 14 -4.95 18.77 -6.80
N SER A 15 -5.85 18.65 -5.84
CA SER A 15 -6.57 17.42 -5.58
C SER A 15 -7.94 17.33 -6.25
N ALA A 16 -8.58 18.45 -6.58
CA ALA A 16 -9.93 18.41 -7.14
C ALA A 16 -9.90 18.33 -8.68
N PRO A 17 -10.49 17.28 -9.29
CA PRO A 17 -10.61 17.18 -10.75
C PRO A 17 -11.28 18.40 -11.37
N GLU A 18 -12.24 18.98 -10.66
CA GLU A 18 -12.96 20.19 -11.05
C GLU A 18 -12.05 21.42 -11.09
N ALA A 19 -11.12 21.54 -10.14
CA ALA A 19 -10.13 22.60 -10.12
C ALA A 19 -9.13 22.47 -11.28
N VAL A 20 -8.73 21.27 -11.63
CA VAL A 20 -7.91 20.99 -12.82
C VAL A 20 -8.69 21.34 -14.10
N ALA A 21 -9.94 20.88 -14.21
CA ALA A 21 -10.79 21.13 -15.36
C ALA A 21 -11.06 22.64 -15.59
N ALA A 22 -11.12 23.42 -14.52
CA ALA A 22 -11.32 24.88 -14.62
C ALA A 22 -10.19 25.61 -15.37
N HIS A 23 -8.99 25.03 -15.44
CA HIS A 23 -7.87 25.59 -16.20
C HIS A 23 -7.89 25.21 -17.70
N TYR A 24 -8.82 24.34 -18.12
CA TYR A 24 -8.92 23.85 -19.49
C TYR A 24 -10.34 24.07 -20.02
N PRO A 25 -10.61 25.16 -20.74
CA PRO A 25 -11.94 25.45 -21.33
C PRO A 25 -12.44 24.28 -22.18
N GLY A 26 -13.64 23.78 -21.87
CA GLY A 26 -14.22 22.65 -22.56
C GLY A 26 -13.79 21.26 -22.05
N ALA A 27 -12.97 21.18 -20.99
CA ALA A 27 -12.59 19.92 -20.37
C ALA A 27 -13.82 19.20 -19.79
N ARG A 28 -13.88 17.89 -20.03
CA ARG A 28 -14.89 17.01 -19.44
C ARG A 28 -14.25 16.13 -18.36
N VAL A 29 -14.79 16.18 -17.15
CA VAL A 29 -14.39 15.25 -16.09
C VAL A 29 -15.11 13.93 -16.27
N VAL A 30 -14.34 12.84 -16.38
CA VAL A 30 -14.85 11.47 -16.41
C VAL A 30 -14.31 10.75 -15.18
N ARG A 31 -15.20 10.17 -14.37
CA ARG A 31 -14.84 9.38 -13.20
C ARG A 31 -14.94 7.89 -13.52
N LEU A 32 -13.84 7.17 -13.32
CA LEU A 32 -13.81 5.71 -13.42
C LEU A 32 -14.13 5.15 -12.03
N MET A 33 -15.29 4.51 -11.91
CA MET A 33 -15.83 4.05 -10.62
C MET A 33 -15.66 2.55 -10.39
N THR A 34 -15.01 1.83 -11.30
CA THR A 34 -14.79 0.39 -11.18
C THR A 34 -13.32 0.11 -10.94
N SER A 35 -13.01 -0.56 -9.83
CA SER A 35 -11.66 -1.04 -9.53
C SER A 35 -11.48 -2.47 -10.02
N TYR A 36 -10.53 -2.70 -10.90
CA TYR A 36 -10.17 -4.00 -11.47
C TYR A 36 -8.86 -4.57 -10.90
N ARG A 37 -8.15 -3.79 -10.09
CA ARG A 37 -6.77 -4.08 -9.69
C ARG A 37 -6.71 -5.14 -8.60
N SER A 38 -7.34 -4.88 -7.48
CA SER A 38 -7.22 -5.67 -6.26
C SER A 38 -8.42 -6.62 -6.07
N THR A 39 -8.25 -7.60 -5.20
CA THR A 39 -9.36 -8.45 -4.76
C THR A 39 -10.41 -7.66 -3.97
N SER A 40 -11.60 -8.22 -3.82
CA SER A 40 -12.70 -7.61 -3.08
C SER A 40 -12.28 -7.29 -1.64
N GLU A 41 -11.57 -8.19 -0.98
CA GLU A 41 -11.12 -8.07 0.41
C GLU A 41 -10.16 -6.88 0.61
N ILE A 42 -9.23 -6.70 -0.33
CA ILE A 42 -8.30 -5.54 -0.31
C ILE A 42 -9.05 -4.25 -0.63
N THR A 43 -9.97 -4.28 -1.57
CA THR A 43 -10.78 -3.12 -1.95
C THR A 43 -11.71 -2.68 -0.81
N GLU A 44 -12.28 -3.63 -0.06
CA GLU A 44 -13.09 -3.36 1.13
C GLU A 44 -12.28 -2.70 2.25
N LEU A 45 -11.04 -3.18 2.48
CA LEU A 45 -10.14 -2.52 3.43
C LEU A 45 -9.79 -1.10 2.96
N ALA A 46 -9.46 -0.92 1.69
CA ALA A 46 -9.18 0.40 1.13
C ALA A 46 -10.39 1.35 1.28
N ALA A 47 -11.61 0.87 1.07
CA ALA A 47 -12.84 1.64 1.26
C ALA A 47 -13.11 1.99 2.74
N ARG A 48 -12.69 1.16 3.70
CA ARG A 48 -12.73 1.49 5.13
C ARG A 48 -11.73 2.60 5.47
N VAL A 49 -10.50 2.50 4.93
CA VAL A 49 -9.49 3.56 5.11
C VAL A 49 -9.97 4.88 4.51
N MET A 50 -10.47 4.85 3.29
CA MET A 50 -10.94 6.03 2.56
C MET A 50 -12.20 5.72 1.77
N PRO A 51 -13.37 6.08 2.30
CA PRO A 51 -14.63 5.87 1.60
C PRO A 51 -14.67 6.65 0.28
N VAL A 52 -14.82 5.95 -0.83
CA VAL A 52 -15.00 6.53 -2.16
C VAL A 52 -16.43 6.26 -2.60
N ALA A 53 -17.26 7.33 -2.64
CA ALA A 53 -18.66 7.19 -3.01
C ALA A 53 -18.81 6.63 -4.43
N GLY A 54 -19.58 5.53 -4.55
CA GLY A 54 -19.86 4.89 -5.83
C GLY A 54 -18.76 4.03 -6.41
N LEU A 55 -17.65 3.79 -5.69
CA LEU A 55 -16.63 2.84 -6.12
C LEU A 55 -17.21 1.42 -6.12
N VAL A 56 -17.12 0.74 -7.25
CA VAL A 56 -17.53 -0.65 -7.42
C VAL A 56 -16.28 -1.51 -7.56
N ALA A 57 -16.09 -2.44 -6.64
CA ALA A 57 -15.08 -3.49 -6.79
C ALA A 57 -15.57 -4.51 -7.83
N VAL A 58 -14.70 -4.94 -8.73
CA VAL A 58 -14.97 -6.16 -9.51
C VAL A 58 -14.97 -7.32 -8.53
N GLN A 59 -15.95 -8.22 -8.66
CA GLN A 59 -16.07 -9.41 -7.82
C GLN A 59 -14.96 -10.42 -8.15
N ARG A 60 -13.73 -10.08 -7.75
CA ARG A 60 -12.58 -10.98 -7.78
C ARG A 60 -12.18 -11.25 -6.34
N HIS A 61 -12.64 -12.38 -5.81
CA HIS A 61 -12.29 -12.82 -4.47
C HIS A 61 -10.86 -13.39 -4.42
N GLY A 62 -10.22 -13.16 -3.29
CA GLY A 62 -8.89 -13.63 -2.97
C GLY A 62 -8.79 -14.07 -1.52
N GLU A 63 -7.59 -14.03 -0.97
CA GLU A 63 -7.39 -14.28 0.43
C GLU A 63 -7.88 -13.11 1.28
N ALA A 64 -8.41 -13.42 2.47
CA ALA A 64 -8.70 -12.39 3.47
C ALA A 64 -7.44 -11.59 3.80
N VAL A 65 -7.58 -10.28 4.03
CA VAL A 65 -6.45 -9.46 4.49
C VAL A 65 -5.98 -9.99 5.84
N ARG A 66 -4.67 -10.25 5.95
CA ARG A 66 -4.05 -10.77 7.17
C ARG A 66 -3.62 -9.61 8.06
N PHE A 67 -4.02 -9.65 9.31
CA PHE A 67 -3.54 -8.73 10.33
C PHE A 67 -2.68 -9.48 11.34
N ALA A 68 -1.46 -9.00 11.58
CA ALA A 68 -0.54 -9.66 12.51
C ALA A 68 0.02 -8.67 13.53
N ARG A 69 -0.21 -8.98 14.81
CA ARG A 69 0.39 -8.25 15.94
C ARG A 69 1.82 -8.74 16.17
N CYS A 70 2.78 -7.82 16.12
CA CYS A 70 4.20 -8.16 16.15
C CYS A 70 4.90 -7.78 17.44
N GLY A 71 4.35 -6.84 18.22
CA GLY A 71 4.95 -6.34 19.47
C GLY A 71 6.19 -5.47 19.26
N ASP A 72 7.24 -6.01 18.68
CA ASP A 72 8.52 -5.33 18.45
C ASP A 72 9.10 -5.57 17.04
N THR A 73 10.32 -5.09 16.82
CA THR A 73 11.00 -5.23 15.53
C THR A 73 11.34 -6.70 15.20
N VAL A 74 11.62 -7.51 16.19
CA VAL A 74 11.92 -8.94 15.99
C VAL A 74 10.67 -9.67 15.50
N GLY A 75 9.53 -9.39 16.14
CA GLY A 75 8.24 -9.92 15.71
C GLY A 75 7.82 -9.43 14.32
N VAL A 76 8.13 -8.17 13.98
CA VAL A 76 7.89 -7.66 12.59
C VAL A 76 8.72 -8.44 11.58
N LEU A 77 10.01 -8.68 11.85
CA LEU A 77 10.87 -9.45 10.94
C LEU A 77 10.39 -10.88 10.79
N ALA A 78 10.02 -11.55 11.88
CA ALA A 78 9.47 -12.90 11.82
C ALA A 78 8.18 -12.97 10.98
N ALA A 79 7.29 -11.98 11.12
CA ALA A 79 6.07 -11.91 10.32
C ALA A 79 6.35 -11.59 8.83
N VAL A 80 7.40 -10.82 8.54
CA VAL A 80 7.88 -10.59 7.17
C VAL A 80 8.44 -11.89 6.58
N ASP A 81 9.24 -12.65 7.33
CA ASP A 81 9.77 -13.96 6.90
C ASP A 81 8.64 -14.93 6.56
N GLU A 82 7.62 -15.02 7.42
CA GLU A 82 6.42 -15.82 7.14
C GLU A 82 5.68 -15.37 5.88
N ALA A 83 5.60 -14.07 5.64
CA ALA A 83 4.98 -13.54 4.43
C ALA A 83 5.80 -13.86 3.18
N ILE A 84 7.13 -13.78 3.26
CA ILE A 84 8.06 -14.17 2.19
C ILE A 84 7.90 -15.65 1.83
N GLU A 85 7.84 -16.53 2.84
CA GLU A 85 7.66 -17.97 2.59
C GLU A 85 6.30 -18.28 1.94
N ARG A 86 5.22 -17.62 2.39
CA ARG A 86 3.90 -17.76 1.73
C ARG A 86 3.93 -17.27 0.28
N TRP A 87 4.54 -16.10 0.04
CA TRP A 87 4.69 -15.56 -1.30
C TRP A 87 5.49 -16.50 -2.21
N ARG A 88 6.59 -17.06 -1.74
CA ARG A 88 7.37 -18.07 -2.50
C ARG A 88 6.52 -19.29 -2.85
N ALA A 89 5.74 -19.77 -1.90
CA ALA A 89 4.85 -20.92 -2.11
C ALA A 89 3.69 -20.61 -3.08
N SER A 90 3.26 -19.35 -3.20
CA SER A 90 2.18 -18.93 -4.10
C SER A 90 2.57 -18.93 -5.57
N GLY A 91 3.88 -18.90 -5.88
CA GLY A 91 4.42 -18.79 -7.24
C GLY A 91 4.21 -17.41 -7.90
N ARG A 92 3.78 -16.40 -7.13
CA ARG A 92 3.61 -15.03 -7.60
C ARG A 92 4.97 -14.34 -7.78
N ARG A 93 5.00 -13.30 -8.59
CA ARG A 93 6.26 -12.72 -9.07
C ARG A 93 6.82 -11.62 -8.17
N THR A 94 5.97 -10.87 -7.48
CA THR A 94 6.37 -9.67 -6.75
C THR A 94 5.78 -9.64 -5.35
N LEU A 95 6.63 -9.32 -4.36
CA LEU A 95 6.25 -9.04 -2.98
C LEU A 95 6.72 -7.62 -2.62
N GLY A 96 5.78 -6.71 -2.38
CA GLY A 96 6.07 -5.38 -1.88
C GLY A 96 6.09 -5.35 -0.35
N VAL A 97 7.22 -4.98 0.26
CA VAL A 97 7.32 -4.70 1.70
C VAL A 97 7.32 -3.18 1.88
N ILE A 98 6.21 -2.63 2.37
CA ILE A 98 5.92 -1.20 2.30
C ILE A 98 6.01 -0.58 3.69
N ALA A 99 6.92 0.37 3.87
CA ALA A 99 7.07 1.18 5.08
C ALA A 99 6.51 2.60 4.86
N LYS A 100 6.14 3.29 5.94
CA LYS A 100 5.58 4.65 5.84
C LYS A 100 6.52 5.64 5.19
N SER A 101 7.82 5.59 5.47
CA SER A 101 8.82 6.54 5.02
C SER A 101 10.06 5.87 4.42
N ASP A 102 10.84 6.65 3.63
CA ASP A 102 12.09 6.19 3.03
C ASP A 102 13.10 5.73 4.09
N PHE A 103 13.19 6.45 5.22
CA PHE A 103 14.03 6.08 6.36
C PHE A 103 13.67 4.71 6.93
N LEU A 104 12.37 4.45 7.15
CA LEU A 104 11.91 3.16 7.65
C LEU A 104 12.11 2.05 6.63
N ALA A 105 11.86 2.33 5.35
CA ALA A 105 12.09 1.38 4.27
C ALA A 105 13.56 0.94 4.21
N ALA A 106 14.50 1.89 4.23
CA ALA A 106 15.92 1.60 4.23
C ALA A 106 16.33 0.77 5.46
N ARG A 107 15.84 1.14 6.65
CA ARG A 107 16.13 0.42 7.89
C ARG A 107 15.63 -1.03 7.84
N TYR A 108 14.40 -1.27 7.37
CA TYR A 108 13.86 -2.61 7.24
C TYR A 108 14.56 -3.40 6.14
N ALA A 109 14.91 -2.75 5.02
CA ALA A 109 15.67 -3.39 3.95
C ALA A 109 17.02 -3.94 4.45
N GLU A 110 17.78 -3.17 5.24
CA GLU A 110 19.02 -3.63 5.86
C GLU A 110 18.85 -4.86 6.75
N LEU A 111 17.73 -4.94 7.47
CA LEU A 111 17.45 -6.06 8.36
C LEU A 111 17.02 -7.30 7.58
N ILE A 112 16.13 -7.15 6.61
CA ILE A 112 15.59 -8.25 5.79
C ILE A 112 16.68 -8.79 4.83
N ALA A 113 17.58 -7.93 4.33
CA ALA A 113 18.65 -8.32 3.43
C ALA A 113 19.70 -9.25 4.05
N ARG A 114 19.64 -9.49 5.37
CA ARG A 114 20.51 -10.47 6.04
C ARG A 114 20.18 -11.90 5.63
N ASP A 115 18.91 -12.16 5.33
CA ASP A 115 18.39 -13.51 5.09
C ASP A 115 17.74 -13.65 3.71
N HIS A 116 17.44 -12.54 3.02
CA HIS A 116 16.72 -12.53 1.75
C HIS A 116 17.31 -11.56 0.75
N ASP A 117 17.40 -11.99 -0.52
CA ASP A 117 17.69 -11.10 -1.65
C ASP A 117 16.47 -10.19 -1.90
N LEU A 118 16.69 -8.90 -1.95
CA LEU A 118 15.67 -7.89 -2.16
C LEU A 118 16.17 -6.68 -2.96
N THR A 119 15.24 -5.90 -3.46
CA THR A 119 15.50 -4.57 -4.03
C THR A 119 14.93 -3.50 -3.12
N LEU A 120 15.76 -2.59 -2.62
CA LEU A 120 15.29 -1.36 -1.99
C LEU A 120 15.00 -0.31 -3.07
N LEU A 121 13.77 0.20 -3.13
CA LEU A 121 13.45 1.31 -4.02
C LEU A 121 13.97 2.63 -3.45
N THR A 122 14.62 3.39 -4.31
CA THR A 122 15.10 4.76 -4.08
C THR A 122 14.68 5.65 -5.24
N ASP A 123 14.88 6.96 -5.13
CA ASP A 123 14.63 7.90 -6.24
C ASP A 123 15.51 7.62 -7.47
N GLU A 124 16.59 6.84 -7.30
CA GLU A 124 17.54 6.46 -8.36
C GLU A 124 17.18 5.11 -9.00
N THR A 125 16.14 4.44 -8.53
CA THR A 125 15.76 3.12 -9.05
C THR A 125 14.91 3.27 -10.31
N ASP A 126 15.48 2.97 -11.46
CA ASP A 126 14.80 3.07 -12.76
C ASP A 126 13.83 1.91 -13.02
N ALA A 127 14.14 0.71 -12.52
CA ALA A 127 13.32 -0.50 -12.69
C ALA A 127 13.63 -1.55 -11.63
N TYR A 128 12.68 -2.47 -11.41
CA TYR A 128 12.92 -3.66 -10.60
C TYR A 128 12.51 -4.95 -11.36
N PRO A 129 13.29 -6.03 -11.24
CA PRO A 129 13.09 -7.25 -12.03
C PRO A 129 11.97 -8.16 -11.50
N GLY A 130 11.33 -7.81 -10.40
CA GLY A 130 10.46 -8.65 -9.61
C GLY A 130 11.12 -9.10 -8.29
N GLY A 131 10.55 -10.11 -7.64
CA GLY A 131 11.05 -10.58 -6.34
C GLY A 131 10.55 -9.74 -5.16
N ILE A 132 11.37 -9.68 -4.11
CA ILE A 132 11.08 -8.89 -2.91
C ILE A 132 11.52 -7.45 -3.13
N VAL A 133 10.59 -6.52 -2.96
CA VAL A 133 10.82 -5.10 -3.12
C VAL A 133 10.48 -4.38 -1.82
N VAL A 134 11.45 -3.73 -1.20
CA VAL A 134 11.22 -2.88 -0.03
C VAL A 134 11.08 -1.43 -0.49
N SER A 135 10.05 -0.75 -0.03
CA SER A 135 9.72 0.60 -0.49
C SER A 135 9.05 1.43 0.60
N SER A 136 9.15 2.75 0.48
CA SER A 136 8.21 3.62 1.17
C SER A 136 6.90 3.74 0.41
N VAL A 137 5.85 4.19 1.11
CA VAL A 137 4.55 4.51 0.49
C VAL A 137 4.71 5.51 -0.65
N ARG A 138 5.59 6.51 -0.49
CA ARG A 138 5.86 7.54 -1.50
C ARG A 138 6.39 6.93 -2.80
N LEU A 139 7.39 6.06 -2.70
CA LEU A 139 8.02 5.43 -3.86
C LEU A 139 7.18 4.28 -4.43
N ALA A 140 6.36 3.62 -3.61
CA ALA A 140 5.42 2.61 -4.05
C ALA A 140 4.24 3.19 -4.86
N LYS A 141 4.04 4.52 -4.82
CA LYS A 141 2.95 5.16 -5.58
C LYS A 141 3.13 4.90 -7.08
N GLY A 142 2.07 4.38 -7.71
CA GLY A 142 2.08 4.01 -9.13
C GLY A 142 2.55 2.59 -9.41
N LEU A 143 3.17 1.91 -8.44
CA LEU A 143 3.56 0.52 -8.55
C LEU A 143 2.42 -0.41 -8.13
N GLU A 144 2.54 -1.67 -8.49
CA GLU A 144 1.61 -2.75 -8.15
C GLU A 144 2.42 -4.00 -7.82
N PHE A 145 2.03 -4.68 -6.74
CA PHE A 145 2.66 -5.92 -6.30
C PHE A 145 1.62 -7.04 -6.26
N ASP A 146 2.02 -8.24 -6.65
CA ASP A 146 1.13 -9.39 -6.53
C ASP A 146 0.69 -9.58 -5.08
N GLU A 147 1.63 -9.49 -4.14
CA GLU A 147 1.38 -9.48 -2.71
C GLU A 147 2.07 -8.28 -2.06
N ALA A 148 1.51 -7.79 -0.96
CA ALA A 148 2.13 -6.74 -0.19
C ALA A 148 2.10 -7.03 1.32
N VAL A 149 3.15 -6.54 2.00
CA VAL A 149 3.25 -6.46 3.46
C VAL A 149 3.34 -4.99 3.83
N LEU A 150 2.39 -4.50 4.61
CA LEU A 150 2.41 -3.16 5.17
C LEU A 150 3.02 -3.20 6.56
N LEU A 151 4.12 -2.50 6.74
CA LEU A 151 4.89 -2.46 7.99
C LEU A 151 4.37 -1.39 8.96
N ASP A 152 4.42 -1.71 10.25
CA ASP A 152 4.12 -0.77 11.35
C ASP A 152 2.81 0.01 11.15
N ALA A 153 1.72 -0.66 10.73
CA ALA A 153 0.42 -0.05 10.46
C ALA A 153 -0.39 0.20 11.74
N ASP A 154 0.24 0.80 12.73
CA ASP A 154 -0.33 1.14 14.03
C ASP A 154 -0.62 2.65 14.18
N GLY A 155 -1.31 3.00 15.27
CA GLY A 155 -1.70 4.38 15.56
C GLY A 155 -0.53 5.34 15.87
N ARG A 156 0.70 4.84 16.06
CA ARG A 156 1.90 5.68 16.21
C ARG A 156 2.41 6.16 14.87
N GLN A 157 2.24 5.34 13.84
CA GLN A 157 2.69 5.65 12.48
C GLN A 157 1.58 6.29 11.66
N TYR A 158 0.35 5.80 11.76
CA TYR A 158 -0.77 6.26 10.95
C TYR A 158 -1.90 6.76 11.86
N ALA A 159 -1.90 8.08 12.16
CA ALA A 159 -2.82 8.69 13.12
C ALA A 159 -3.61 9.88 12.57
N THR A 160 -3.11 10.56 11.54
CA THR A 160 -3.65 11.83 11.03
C THR A 160 -4.40 11.63 9.71
N GLU A 161 -5.18 12.64 9.30
CA GLU A 161 -5.83 12.62 7.98
C GLU A 161 -4.81 12.59 6.82
N ALA A 162 -3.63 13.19 6.99
CA ALA A 162 -2.56 13.04 6.01
C ALA A 162 -2.06 11.59 5.92
N ASP A 163 -2.02 10.89 7.04
CA ASP A 163 -1.65 9.48 7.09
C ASP A 163 -2.73 8.58 6.45
N ARG A 164 -3.98 9.00 6.44
CA ARG A 164 -5.08 8.28 5.77
C ARG A 164 -4.79 8.10 4.28
N ASN A 165 -4.33 9.15 3.59
CA ASN A 165 -3.95 9.07 2.19
C ASN A 165 -2.78 8.10 1.97
N LEU A 166 -1.76 8.16 2.83
CA LEU A 166 -0.62 7.25 2.76
C LEU A 166 -1.06 5.81 2.97
N LEU A 167 -1.90 5.56 3.97
CA LEU A 167 -2.41 4.23 4.27
C LEU A 167 -3.27 3.67 3.11
N TYR A 168 -4.13 4.51 2.53
CA TYR A 168 -4.91 4.16 1.34
C TYR A 168 -4.00 3.78 0.16
N VAL A 169 -2.97 4.59 -0.11
CA VAL A 169 -1.99 4.27 -1.17
C VAL A 169 -1.33 2.94 -0.88
N ALA A 170 -0.84 2.70 0.34
CA ALA A 170 -0.15 1.47 0.71
C ALA A 170 -1.03 0.22 0.53
N VAL A 171 -2.27 0.26 1.04
CA VAL A 171 -3.25 -0.84 0.91
C VAL A 171 -3.54 -1.14 -0.56
N THR A 172 -3.70 -0.10 -1.39
CA THR A 172 -4.02 -0.27 -2.82
C THR A 172 -2.84 -0.70 -3.69
N ARG A 173 -1.66 -0.96 -3.12
CA ARG A 173 -0.52 -1.52 -3.86
C ARG A 173 -0.60 -3.02 -4.05
N ALA A 174 -1.36 -3.73 -3.23
CA ALA A 174 -1.55 -5.18 -3.32
C ALA A 174 -2.62 -5.55 -4.35
N MET A 175 -2.34 -6.57 -5.16
CA MET A 175 -3.29 -7.09 -6.15
C MET A 175 -4.03 -8.33 -5.65
N HIS A 176 -3.34 -9.28 -4.99
CA HIS A 176 -3.87 -10.60 -4.66
C HIS A 176 -3.93 -10.90 -3.16
N ALA A 177 -2.91 -10.51 -2.42
CA ALA A 177 -2.85 -10.73 -0.97
C ALA A 177 -2.20 -9.53 -0.25
N LEU A 178 -2.71 -9.22 0.93
CA LEU A 178 -2.20 -8.14 1.77
C LEU A 178 -2.03 -8.66 3.19
N THR A 179 -0.84 -8.41 3.77
CA THR A 179 -0.56 -8.61 5.19
C THR A 179 -0.29 -7.24 5.83
N VAL A 180 -0.99 -6.94 6.91
CA VAL A 180 -0.88 -5.70 7.67
C VAL A 180 -0.23 -6.02 9.01
N LEU A 181 0.97 -5.50 9.23
CA LEU A 181 1.74 -5.70 10.46
C LEU A 181 1.62 -4.47 11.36
N TYR A 182 1.35 -4.70 12.62
CA TYR A 182 1.26 -3.65 13.65
C TYR A 182 1.89 -4.11 14.96
N ARG A 183 2.33 -3.18 15.80
CA ARG A 183 3.03 -3.53 17.05
C ARG A 183 2.05 -3.88 18.16
N ASP A 184 1.25 -2.96 18.59
CA ASP A 184 0.33 -3.13 19.73
C ASP A 184 -1.13 -3.20 19.29
N GLU A 185 -1.62 -2.13 18.68
CA GLU A 185 -2.97 -2.01 18.13
C GLU A 185 -2.89 -1.47 16.70
N PRO A 186 -3.72 -1.96 15.79
CA PRO A 186 -3.75 -1.45 14.43
C PRO A 186 -4.17 0.02 14.42
N SER A 187 -3.76 0.73 13.37
CA SER A 187 -4.20 2.11 13.21
C SER A 187 -5.73 2.21 13.20
N PRO A 188 -6.32 3.16 13.94
CA PRO A 188 -7.77 3.40 13.91
C PRO A 188 -8.27 3.78 12.50
N LEU A 189 -7.38 4.23 11.62
CA LEU A 189 -7.70 4.53 10.22
C LEU A 189 -8.03 3.29 9.38
N LEU A 190 -7.67 2.08 9.84
CA LEU A 190 -8.03 0.81 9.18
C LEU A 190 -9.47 0.39 9.44
N GLY A 191 -10.17 1.05 10.36
CA GLY A 191 -11.53 0.71 10.77
C GLY A 191 -11.57 -0.53 11.67
N GLU A 192 -12.78 -0.95 12.07
CA GLU A 192 -12.99 -2.19 12.81
C GLU A 192 -12.67 -3.40 11.94
N GLN A 193 -12.00 -4.40 12.54
CA GLN A 193 -11.56 -5.64 11.89
C GLN A 193 -12.59 -6.76 12.09
#